data_d483b95909200c0fbf659e06146f6fc8
#
_entry.id   d483b95909200c0fbf659e06146f6fc8
#
_cell.length_a   1.000
_cell.length_b   1.000
_cell.length_c   1.000
_cell.angle_alpha   90.00
_cell.angle_beta   90.00
_cell.angle_gamma   90.00
#
_symmetry.space_group_name_H-M   'P 1'
#
loop_
_entity.id
_entity.type
_entity.pdbx_description
1 polymer ?
#
loop_
_entity_poly.entity_id
_entity_poly.type
_entity_poly.pdbx_seq_one_letter_code
_entity_poly.pdbx_strand_id
1 'polypeptide(L)' 'MYQVLKVLNNNTILAKEDDNEIIVMAKGIGFGKKVNEHFEIPPHAK' A
#
# COMPACT_ATOMS: atom_id res chain seq x y z
N MET A 1 2.44 3.01 10.16
CA MET A 1 1.69 1.90 9.55
C MET A 1 0.77 2.43 8.47
N TYR A 2 0.59 1.67 7.42
CA TYR A 2 -0.20 2.09 6.27
C TYR A 2 -1.49 1.28 6.22
N GLN A 3 -2.54 1.91 5.74
CA GLN A 3 -3.82 1.21 5.55
C GLN A 3 -4.14 1.19 4.05
N VAL A 4 -4.42 0.01 3.53
CA VAL A 4 -4.77 -0.13 2.12
C VAL A 4 -6.17 0.42 1.90
N LEU A 5 -6.29 1.42 1.02
CA LEU A 5 -7.58 1.97 0.66
C LEU A 5 -8.13 1.31 -0.60
N LYS A 6 -7.26 1.02 -1.55
CA LYS A 6 -7.67 0.40 -2.80
C LYS A 6 -6.48 -0.23 -3.47
N VAL A 7 -6.66 -1.41 -4.04
CA VAL A 7 -5.63 -2.07 -4.84
C VAL A 7 -5.87 -1.67 -6.29
N LEU A 8 -4.92 -0.95 -6.88
CA LEU A 8 -5.05 -0.48 -8.24
C LEU A 8 -4.61 -1.54 -9.25
N ASN A 9 -3.52 -2.22 -8.93
CA ASN A 9 -3.06 -3.37 -9.70
C ASN A 9 -2.06 -4.14 -8.83
N ASN A 10 -1.44 -5.18 -9.40
CA ASN A 10 -0.55 -6.04 -8.62
C ASN A 10 0.66 -5.32 -8.06
N ASN A 11 1.02 -4.18 -8.62
CA ASN A 11 2.22 -3.45 -8.23
C ASN A 11 1.93 -2.07 -7.65
N THR A 12 0.66 -1.70 -7.51
CA THR A 12 0.29 -0.33 -7.12
C THR A 12 -0.93 -0.37 -6.22
N ILE A 13 -0.83 0.29 -5.09
CA ILE A 13 -1.98 0.42 -4.19
C ILE A 13 -2.14 1.89 -3.79
N LEU A 14 -3.37 2.24 -3.46
CA LEU A 14 -3.67 3.51 -2.81
C LEU A 14 -3.72 3.22 -1.32
N ALA A 15 -2.93 3.93 -0.55
CA ALA A 15 -2.81 3.70 0.87
C ALA A 15 -2.97 4.99 1.64
N LYS A 16 -3.23 4.86 2.92
CA LYS A 16 -3.37 6.01 3.81
C LYS A 16 -2.35 5.89 4.93
N GLU A 17 -1.63 6.98 5.16
CA GLU A 17 -0.75 7.10 6.32
C GLU A 17 -1.16 8.34 7.09
N ASP A 18 -1.59 8.14 8.34
CA ASP A 18 -2.17 9.21 9.14
C ASP A 18 -3.36 9.82 8.39
N ASP A 19 -3.29 11.10 8.05
CA ASP A 19 -4.36 11.77 7.30
C ASP A 19 -4.03 11.94 5.83
N ASN A 20 -2.95 11.32 5.36
CA ASN A 20 -2.48 11.50 3.99
C ASN A 20 -2.74 10.26 3.16
N GLU A 21 -3.24 10.47 1.94
CA GLU A 21 -3.38 9.38 0.97
C GLU A 21 -2.16 9.37 0.08
N ILE A 22 -1.61 8.19 -0.13
CA ILE A 22 -0.40 8.04 -0.94
C ILE A 22 -0.58 6.91 -1.93
N ILE A 23 0.16 6.98 -3.02
CA ILE A 23 0.24 5.88 -3.98
C ILE A 23 1.54 5.14 -3.71
N VAL A 24 1.42 3.85 -3.46
CA VAL A 24 2.59 3.01 -3.21
C VAL A 24 2.79 2.11 -4.41
N MET A 25 3.99 2.18 -4.99
CA MET A 25 4.35 1.37 -6.15
C MET A 25 5.56 0.52 -5.80
N ALA A 26 5.38 -0.78 -5.83
CA ALA A 26 6.46 -1.71 -5.59
C ALA A 26 6.06 -3.06 -6.17
N LYS A 27 7.04 -3.79 -6.68
CA LYS A 27 6.78 -5.06 -7.35
C LYS A 27 6.00 -5.99 -6.42
N GLY A 28 4.82 -6.42 -6.86
CA GLY A 28 4.01 -7.37 -6.13
C GLY A 28 3.31 -6.82 -4.90
N ILE A 29 3.36 -5.51 -4.66
CA ILE A 29 2.81 -4.97 -3.42
C ILE A 29 1.30 -5.14 -3.33
N GLY A 30 0.61 -5.14 -4.46
CA GLY A 30 -0.84 -5.30 -4.47
C GLY A 30 -1.29 -6.74 -4.40
N PHE A 31 -0.37 -7.68 -4.58
CA PHE A 31 -0.71 -9.09 -4.62
C PHE A 31 -1.07 -9.57 -3.21
N GLY A 32 -2.29 -10.05 -3.05
CA GLY A 32 -2.74 -10.52 -1.75
C GLY A 32 -3.16 -9.44 -0.77
N LYS A 33 -3.06 -8.17 -1.14
CA LYS A 33 -3.50 -7.09 -0.26
C LYS A 33 -5.01 -6.95 -0.31
N LYS A 34 -5.58 -6.60 0.82
CA LYS A 34 -7.02 -6.40 0.93
C LYS A 34 -7.31 -4.99 1.40
N VAL A 35 -8.44 -4.44 0.97
CA VAL A 35 -8.89 -3.13 1.43
C VAL A 35 -8.99 -3.15 2.96
N ASN A 36 -8.53 -2.06 3.57
CA ASN A 36 -8.47 -1.88 5.02
C ASN A 36 -7.41 -2.71 5.72
N GLU A 37 -6.59 -3.44 4.96
CA GLU A 37 -5.47 -4.16 5.56
C GLU A 37 -4.39 -3.16 5.99
N HIS A 38 -3.80 -3.39 7.16
CA HIS A 38 -2.69 -2.57 7.63
C HIS A 38 -1.37 -3.27 7.32
N PHE A 39 -0.38 -2.48 6.93
CA PHE A 39 0.92 -3.04 6.60
C PHE A 39 2.00 -2.00 6.80
N GLU A 40 3.25 -2.44 6.79
CA GLU A 40 4.40 -1.56 6.88
C GLU A 40 5.26 -1.71 5.67
N ILE A 41 5.84 -0.60 5.23
CA ILE A 41 6.74 -0.59 4.09
C ILE A 41 8.16 -0.71 4.63
N PRO A 42 8.92 -1.74 4.19
CA PRO A 42 10.31 -1.86 4.63
C PRO A 42 11.12 -0.61 4.24
N PRO A 43 12.07 -0.20 5.07
CA PRO A 43 12.83 1.02 4.77
C PRO A 43 13.51 1.00 3.41
N HIS A 44 13.95 -0.16 2.96
CA HIS A 44 14.66 -0.27 1.68
C HIS A 44 13.72 -0.31 0.48
N ALA A 45 12.42 -0.29 0.69
CA ALA A 45 11.44 -0.39 -0.39
C ALA A 45 11.03 0.97 -0.96
N LYS A 46 11.63 2.01 -0.48
CA LYS A 46 11.31 3.34 -0.97
C LYS A 46 11.81 3.56 -2.37
#